data_e1452a39fe256499d941f12d2e31bcf6
#
_entry.id   e1452a39fe256499d941f12d2e31bcf6
#
_cell.length_a   1.000
_cell.length_b   1.000
_cell.length_c   1.000
_cell.angle_alpha   90.00
_cell.angle_beta   90.00
_cell.angle_gamma   90.00
#
_symmetry.space_group_name_H-M   'P 1'
#
loop_
_entity.id
_entity.type
_entity.pdbx_description
1 polymer ?
#
loop_
_entity_poly.entity_id
_entity_poly.type
_entity_poly.pdbx_seq_one_letter_code
_entity_poly.pdbx_strand_id
1 'polypeptide(L)'
;MLALGSHRRHTPEEVIRLVGRECYETVRCVDSDAADCIHLGDTAHGTPVDITRAVAEADFRICLGNIEFHYFAGYSGGAPKDANLYQTQKALDNAKHAVKDGGTIILIGACPEGLGSKTFSDWLLAAPTAHSMVERISRNFQLGGHKAAAIAMVLEKASIDLISEMDDDFVRRIFLEPKPSAQAALDAAFRKYGPSATVLAMPHGGSTLPYLQDAGPDHSRT
;
A
#
# COMPACT_ATOMS: atom_id res chain seq x y z
N MET A 1 21.64 7.32 4.92
CA MET A 1 20.38 7.39 5.70
C MET A 1 19.30 6.56 5.00
N LEU A 2 18.49 5.84 5.77
CA LEU A 2 17.35 5.06 5.28
C LEU A 2 16.06 5.86 5.54
N ALA A 3 15.22 5.99 4.52
CA ALA A 3 13.95 6.68 4.65
C ALA A 3 12.94 5.80 5.40
N LEU A 4 12.57 6.20 6.60
CA LEU A 4 11.71 5.41 7.49
C LEU A 4 10.22 5.71 7.28
N GLY A 5 9.86 6.93 6.91
CA GLY A 5 8.47 7.37 6.85
C GLY A 5 7.78 7.25 8.21
N SER A 6 6.61 6.61 8.24
CA SER A 6 5.83 6.34 9.45
C SER A 6 6.07 4.94 10.05
N HIS A 7 7.09 4.22 9.57
CA HIS A 7 7.41 2.89 10.05
C HIS A 7 8.27 2.92 11.32
N ARG A 8 8.37 1.77 12.00
CA ARG A 8 9.30 1.57 13.10
C ARG A 8 10.76 1.65 12.62
N ARG A 9 11.68 1.90 13.50
CA ARG A 9 13.11 1.87 13.19
C ARG A 9 13.54 0.47 12.76
N HIS A 10 14.52 0.42 11.85
CA HIS A 10 15.11 -0.84 11.39
C HIS A 10 15.98 -1.46 12.49
N THR A 11 16.01 -2.80 12.51
CA THR A 11 17.03 -3.52 13.29
C THR A 11 18.37 -3.53 12.53
N PRO A 12 19.50 -3.78 13.21
CA PRO A 12 20.79 -3.90 12.54
C PRO A 12 20.79 -4.93 11.39
N GLU A 13 20.09 -6.07 11.58
CA GLU A 13 19.99 -7.14 10.59
C GLU A 13 19.20 -6.69 9.36
N GLU A 14 18.14 -5.90 9.56
CA GLU A 14 17.36 -5.33 8.46
C GLU A 14 18.19 -4.31 7.67
N VAL A 15 18.95 -3.46 8.37
CA VAL A 15 19.86 -2.51 7.70
C VAL A 15 20.92 -3.25 6.89
N ILE A 16 21.56 -4.29 7.47
CA ILE A 16 22.55 -5.11 6.75
C ILE A 16 21.94 -5.75 5.49
N ARG A 17 20.68 -6.22 5.58
CA ARG A 17 19.98 -6.79 4.42
C ARG A 17 19.70 -5.77 3.33
N LEU A 18 19.44 -4.50 3.69
CA LEU A 18 19.12 -3.44 2.75
C LEU A 18 20.36 -2.87 2.06
N VAL A 19 21.45 -2.65 2.80
CA VAL A 19 22.65 -1.97 2.28
C VAL A 19 23.84 -2.90 2.05
N GLY A 20 23.78 -4.12 2.53
CA GLY A 20 24.88 -5.07 2.55
C GLY A 20 25.80 -4.89 3.76
N ARG A 21 26.44 -5.98 4.19
CA ARG A 21 27.31 -6.00 5.38
C ARG A 21 28.50 -5.04 5.24
N GLU A 22 29.15 -5.04 4.10
CA GLU A 22 30.32 -4.18 3.86
C GLU A 22 29.95 -2.70 3.99
N CYS A 23 28.84 -2.27 3.41
CA CYS A 23 28.37 -0.89 3.55
C CYS A 23 28.01 -0.56 5.00
N TYR A 24 27.32 -1.48 5.70
CA TYR A 24 26.93 -1.29 7.11
C TYR A 24 28.15 -1.12 8.03
N GLU A 25 29.24 -1.86 7.79
CA GLU A 25 30.47 -1.80 8.57
C GLU A 25 31.36 -0.59 8.24
N THR A 26 31.22 -0.05 7.01
CA THR A 26 32.08 1.02 6.50
C THR A 26 31.49 2.41 6.68
N VAL A 27 30.17 2.56 6.56
CA VAL A 27 29.51 3.86 6.64
C VAL A 27 28.45 3.89 7.77
N ARG A 28 28.25 5.08 8.33
CA ARG A 28 27.21 5.27 9.34
C ARG A 28 25.82 5.15 8.71
N CYS A 29 25.11 4.07 8.99
CA CYS A 29 23.73 3.84 8.60
C CYS A 29 22.78 4.35 9.69
N VAL A 30 21.84 5.21 9.34
CA VAL A 30 20.86 5.79 10.25
C VAL A 30 19.48 5.85 9.57
N ASP A 31 18.44 5.67 10.34
CA ASP A 31 17.07 5.94 9.90
C ASP A 31 16.80 7.44 9.86
N SER A 32 15.88 7.86 9.00
CA SER A 32 15.34 9.22 9.07
C SER A 32 14.58 9.43 10.38
N ASP A 33 14.63 10.64 10.92
CA ASP A 33 13.94 11.00 12.15
C ASP A 33 13.05 12.23 11.88
N ALA A 34 11.73 12.05 12.01
CA ALA A 34 10.77 13.13 11.83
C ALA A 34 10.86 14.20 12.95
N ALA A 35 11.43 13.85 14.10
CA ALA A 35 11.65 14.79 15.19
C ALA A 35 12.92 15.63 15.01
N ASP A 36 13.83 15.22 14.12
CA ASP A 36 15.07 15.94 13.82
C ASP A 36 15.08 16.43 12.36
N CYS A 37 14.18 17.37 12.07
CA CYS A 37 14.08 18.00 10.75
C CYS A 37 14.51 19.47 10.80
N ILE A 38 14.95 20.00 9.66
CA ILE A 38 15.18 21.42 9.41
C ILE A 38 14.10 21.89 8.47
N HIS A 39 13.43 22.99 8.85
CA HIS A 39 12.49 23.67 7.99
C HIS A 39 13.26 24.49 6.94
N LEU A 40 13.03 24.19 5.66
CA LEU A 40 13.68 24.86 4.52
C LEU A 40 12.80 25.95 3.91
N GLY A 41 11.57 26.10 4.37
CA GLY A 41 10.57 27.04 3.85
C GLY A 41 9.31 26.33 3.39
N ASP A 42 8.40 27.10 2.80
CA ASP A 42 7.13 26.59 2.28
C ASP A 42 7.11 26.56 0.76
N THR A 43 6.36 25.62 0.20
CA THR A 43 6.07 25.61 -1.23
C THR A 43 5.16 26.78 -1.61
N ALA A 44 5.01 27.06 -2.92
CA ALA A 44 4.09 28.07 -3.44
C ALA A 44 2.62 27.86 -3.00
N HIS A 45 2.27 26.66 -2.53
CA HIS A 45 0.93 26.32 -2.02
C HIS A 45 0.87 26.29 -0.48
N GLY A 46 1.90 26.79 0.22
CA GLY A 46 1.92 26.86 1.68
C GLY A 46 2.17 25.53 2.38
N THR A 47 2.74 24.53 1.67
CA THR A 47 3.12 23.26 2.28
C THR A 47 4.52 23.38 2.87
N PRO A 48 4.73 23.13 4.18
CA PRO A 48 6.05 23.19 4.79
C PRO A 48 6.99 22.11 4.22
N VAL A 49 8.25 22.48 4.01
CA VAL A 49 9.32 21.58 3.55
C VAL A 49 10.27 21.35 4.70
N ASP A 50 10.02 20.26 5.43
CA ASP A 50 10.83 19.83 6.57
C ASP A 50 11.68 18.62 6.15
N ILE A 51 12.99 18.77 6.22
CA ILE A 51 13.95 17.74 5.78
C ILE A 51 14.77 17.27 6.98
N THR A 52 14.89 15.96 7.14
CA THR A 52 15.75 15.36 8.18
C THR A 52 17.14 16.03 8.16
N ARG A 53 17.59 16.52 9.31
CA ARG A 53 18.83 17.29 9.46
C ARG A 53 20.03 16.66 8.76
N ALA A 54 20.24 15.35 8.95
CA ALA A 54 21.35 14.63 8.32
C ALA A 54 21.37 14.72 6.79
N VAL A 55 20.20 14.94 6.15
CA VAL A 55 20.11 15.17 4.70
C VAL A 55 20.25 16.65 4.35
N ALA A 56 19.61 17.51 5.14
CA ALA A 56 19.63 18.94 4.88
C ALA A 56 21.06 19.53 4.99
N GLU A 57 21.86 19.03 5.94
CA GLU A 57 23.23 19.50 6.19
C GLU A 57 24.32 18.75 5.38
N ALA A 58 23.96 17.71 4.62
CA ALA A 58 24.95 16.98 3.82
C ALA A 58 25.50 17.83 2.66
N ASP A 59 26.81 17.83 2.46
CA ASP A 59 27.47 18.53 1.35
C ASP A 59 27.09 17.95 -0.01
N PHE A 60 26.89 16.62 -0.06
CA PHE A 60 26.52 15.90 -1.27
C PHE A 60 25.43 14.86 -0.98
N ARG A 61 24.46 14.73 -1.88
CA ARG A 61 23.31 13.81 -1.71
C ARG A 61 23.17 12.91 -2.92
N ILE A 62 23.13 11.59 -2.65
CA ILE A 62 22.79 10.59 -3.66
C ILE A 62 21.50 9.90 -3.16
N CYS A 63 20.42 10.07 -3.89
CA CYS A 63 19.14 9.43 -3.58
C CYS A 63 19.03 8.12 -4.36
N LEU A 64 18.93 7.01 -3.63
CA LEU A 64 18.71 5.68 -4.18
C LEU A 64 17.34 5.19 -3.70
N GLY A 65 16.50 4.73 -4.60
CA GLY A 65 15.21 4.20 -4.23
C GLY A 65 14.23 4.17 -5.39
N ASN A 66 13.07 3.60 -5.12
CA ASN A 66 11.96 3.55 -6.05
C ASN A 66 11.01 4.70 -5.73
N ILE A 67 10.70 5.54 -6.70
CA ILE A 67 9.69 6.59 -6.60
C ILE A 67 8.41 6.06 -7.22
N GLU A 68 7.34 6.04 -6.45
CA GLU A 68 6.07 5.48 -6.86
C GLU A 68 4.93 6.46 -6.66
N PHE A 69 3.91 6.33 -7.49
CA PHE A 69 2.66 7.05 -7.28
C PHE A 69 2.03 6.63 -5.94
N HIS A 70 1.64 7.62 -5.17
CA HIS A 70 0.93 7.43 -3.92
C HIS A 70 -0.36 8.25 -3.96
N TYR A 71 -1.50 7.59 -3.89
CA TYR A 71 -2.83 8.19 -4.06
C TYR A 71 -3.12 9.37 -3.12
N PHE A 72 -2.39 9.47 -2.01
CA PHE A 72 -2.56 10.55 -1.03
C PHE A 72 -1.40 11.56 -1.05
N ALA A 73 -0.15 11.11 -1.22
CA ALA A 73 1.05 11.94 -1.17
C ALA A 73 1.59 12.35 -2.55
N GLY A 74 0.90 11.97 -3.64
CA GLY A 74 1.36 12.16 -5.01
C GLY A 74 2.44 11.14 -5.37
N TYR A 75 3.68 11.34 -4.95
CA TYR A 75 4.77 10.39 -5.11
C TYR A 75 5.45 10.09 -3.77
N SER A 76 5.85 8.85 -3.55
CA SER A 76 6.59 8.46 -2.34
C SER A 76 7.69 7.46 -2.67
N GLY A 77 8.77 7.44 -1.87
CA GLY A 77 9.75 6.36 -1.85
C GLY A 77 9.18 5.17 -1.07
N GLY A 78 9.38 3.93 -1.54
CA GLY A 78 8.74 2.74 -0.99
C GLY A 78 9.65 1.87 -0.12
N ALA A 79 9.08 1.37 0.98
CA ALA A 79 9.51 0.15 1.66
C ALA A 79 9.03 -1.08 0.87
N PRO A 80 9.48 -2.33 1.20
CA PRO A 80 8.92 -3.54 0.62
C PRO A 80 7.38 -3.50 0.72
N LYS A 81 6.71 -3.71 -0.42
CA LYS A 81 5.27 -3.48 -0.55
C LYS A 81 4.40 -4.56 0.06
N ASP A 82 4.97 -5.68 0.41
CA ASP A 82 4.30 -6.86 0.97
C ASP A 82 4.74 -7.22 2.39
N ALA A 83 5.51 -6.34 3.05
CA ALA A 83 5.91 -6.53 4.44
C ALA A 83 4.69 -6.66 5.37
N ASN A 84 3.62 -5.94 5.09
CA ASN A 84 2.38 -5.98 5.87
C ASN A 84 1.18 -5.51 5.03
N LEU A 85 -0.03 -5.80 5.49
CA LEU A 85 -1.26 -5.47 4.77
C LEU A 85 -1.44 -3.95 4.56
N TYR A 86 -0.95 -3.13 5.49
CA TYR A 86 -0.97 -1.67 5.35
C TYR A 86 -0.24 -1.17 4.10
N GLN A 87 0.83 -1.87 3.68
CA GLN A 87 1.56 -1.59 2.45
C GLN A 87 0.92 -2.28 1.23
N THR A 88 0.55 -3.55 1.37
CA THR A 88 -0.05 -4.37 0.31
C THR A 88 -1.37 -3.76 -0.19
N GLN A 89 -2.13 -3.10 0.68
CA GLN A 89 -3.37 -2.39 0.35
C GLN A 89 -3.20 -1.35 -0.79
N LYS A 90 -2.01 -0.84 -1.04
CA LYS A 90 -1.76 0.08 -2.17
C LYS A 90 -2.07 -0.57 -3.53
N ALA A 91 -1.77 -1.87 -3.68
CA ALA A 91 -2.11 -2.62 -4.89
C ALA A 91 -3.63 -2.78 -5.03
N LEU A 92 -4.32 -3.02 -3.92
CA LEU A 92 -5.78 -3.10 -3.87
C LEU A 92 -6.44 -1.77 -4.28
N ASP A 93 -5.91 -0.66 -3.78
CA ASP A 93 -6.42 0.69 -4.08
C ASP A 93 -6.28 1.04 -5.58
N ASN A 94 -5.25 0.54 -6.24
CA ASN A 94 -5.11 0.64 -7.69
C ASN A 94 -6.05 -0.33 -8.43
N ALA A 95 -6.14 -1.58 -8.00
CA ALA A 95 -6.94 -2.61 -8.67
C ALA A 95 -8.45 -2.31 -8.64
N LYS A 96 -8.94 -1.55 -7.64
CA LYS A 96 -10.36 -1.15 -7.55
C LYS A 96 -10.87 -0.43 -8.80
N HIS A 97 -9.99 0.23 -9.56
CA HIS A 97 -10.35 0.95 -10.77
C HIS A 97 -10.58 0.03 -11.97
N ALA A 98 -10.08 -1.21 -11.93
CA ALA A 98 -10.24 -2.19 -13.00
C ALA A 98 -11.29 -3.25 -12.70
N VAL A 99 -11.69 -3.44 -11.44
CA VAL A 99 -12.66 -4.46 -11.06
C VAL A 99 -14.09 -3.98 -11.34
N LYS A 100 -14.93 -4.87 -11.85
CA LYS A 100 -16.37 -4.63 -12.00
C LYS A 100 -17.10 -4.81 -10.68
N ASP A 101 -18.29 -4.22 -10.55
CA ASP A 101 -19.16 -4.45 -9.41
C ASP A 101 -19.52 -5.94 -9.31
N GLY A 102 -19.42 -6.49 -8.10
CA GLY A 102 -19.57 -7.92 -7.83
C GLY A 102 -18.38 -8.78 -8.23
N GLY A 103 -17.29 -8.17 -8.75
CA GLY A 103 -16.06 -8.88 -9.12
C GLY A 103 -15.26 -9.39 -7.93
N THR A 104 -14.09 -9.96 -8.21
CA THR A 104 -13.13 -10.41 -7.18
C THR A 104 -11.75 -9.84 -7.49
N ILE A 105 -11.09 -9.29 -6.48
CA ILE A 105 -9.68 -8.92 -6.54
C ILE A 105 -8.88 -10.00 -5.81
N ILE A 106 -7.94 -10.62 -6.50
CA ILE A 106 -6.99 -11.56 -5.92
C ILE A 106 -5.74 -10.77 -5.53
N LEU A 107 -5.54 -10.54 -4.24
CA LEU A 107 -4.43 -9.79 -3.68
C LEU A 107 -3.36 -10.76 -3.18
N ILE A 108 -2.14 -10.62 -3.68
CA ILE A 108 -1.00 -11.46 -3.30
C ILE A 108 0.02 -10.61 -2.58
N GLY A 109 0.32 -10.96 -1.34
CA GLY A 109 1.34 -10.30 -0.53
C GLY A 109 1.62 -11.11 0.72
N ALA A 110 2.90 -11.38 1.01
CA ALA A 110 3.31 -12.24 2.12
C ALA A 110 2.80 -11.73 3.48
N CYS A 111 2.90 -10.43 3.73
CA CYS A 111 2.46 -9.79 4.97
C CYS A 111 3.04 -10.41 6.26
N PRO A 112 4.35 -10.72 6.34
CA PRO A 112 4.95 -11.36 7.51
C PRO A 112 4.84 -10.52 8.79
N GLU A 113 4.68 -9.21 8.67
CA GLU A 113 4.44 -8.29 9.79
C GLU A 113 2.93 -8.11 10.09
N GLY A 114 2.06 -8.94 9.52
CA GLY A 114 0.61 -8.87 9.71
C GLY A 114 -0.01 -7.58 9.16
N LEU A 115 -0.71 -6.84 10.01
CA LEU A 115 -1.41 -5.60 9.61
C LEU A 115 -0.49 -4.37 9.51
N GLY A 116 0.63 -4.34 10.24
CA GLY A 116 1.65 -3.30 10.18
C GLY A 116 1.37 -2.08 11.06
N SER A 117 0.31 -1.33 10.87
CA SER A 117 -0.01 -0.11 11.64
C SER A 117 -1.02 -0.39 12.74
N LYS A 118 -0.75 0.11 13.97
CA LYS A 118 -1.66 -0.07 15.11
C LYS A 118 -3.06 0.53 14.85
N THR A 119 -3.13 1.76 14.37
CA THR A 119 -4.41 2.41 14.08
C THR A 119 -5.20 1.66 13.01
N PHE A 120 -4.53 1.21 11.95
CA PHE A 120 -5.12 0.40 10.90
C PHE A 120 -5.67 -0.92 11.44
N SER A 121 -4.90 -1.61 12.28
CA SER A 121 -5.29 -2.85 12.95
C SER A 121 -6.51 -2.64 13.86
N ASP A 122 -6.47 -1.61 14.71
CA ASP A 122 -7.57 -1.29 15.62
C ASP A 122 -8.88 -1.01 14.85
N TRP A 123 -8.80 -0.35 13.70
CA TRP A 123 -9.96 -0.07 12.88
C TRP A 123 -10.56 -1.33 12.25
N LEU A 124 -9.74 -2.21 11.68
CA LEU A 124 -10.18 -3.45 11.05
C LEU A 124 -10.78 -4.42 12.09
N LEU A 125 -10.09 -4.59 13.23
CA LEU A 125 -10.49 -5.57 14.24
C LEU A 125 -11.69 -5.15 15.09
N ALA A 126 -11.89 -3.85 15.29
CA ALA A 126 -13.00 -3.31 16.05
C ALA A 126 -14.25 -3.05 15.21
N ALA A 127 -14.17 -3.12 13.89
CA ALA A 127 -15.30 -2.85 13.01
C ALA A 127 -16.36 -3.98 13.09
N PRO A 128 -17.62 -3.68 13.38
CA PRO A 128 -18.67 -4.69 13.35
C PRO A 128 -19.03 -5.12 11.92
N THR A 129 -18.83 -4.24 10.94
CA THR A 129 -18.99 -4.49 9.50
C THR A 129 -17.96 -3.69 8.73
N ALA A 130 -17.62 -4.11 7.51
CA ALA A 130 -16.73 -3.33 6.66
C ALA A 130 -17.27 -1.90 6.43
N HIS A 131 -18.57 -1.74 6.15
CA HIS A 131 -19.21 -0.45 5.93
C HIS A 131 -19.04 0.53 7.10
N SER A 132 -19.02 0.04 8.34
CA SER A 132 -18.86 0.88 9.54
C SER A 132 -17.55 1.68 9.54
N MET A 133 -16.51 1.20 8.84
CA MET A 133 -15.25 1.93 8.68
C MET A 133 -15.39 3.10 7.71
N VAL A 134 -16.23 2.96 6.68
CA VAL A 134 -16.54 4.04 5.73
C VAL A 134 -17.33 5.14 6.43
N GLU A 135 -18.34 4.78 7.22
CA GLU A 135 -19.07 5.76 8.05
C GLU A 135 -18.17 6.46 9.07
N ARG A 136 -17.29 5.70 9.71
CA ARG A 136 -16.38 6.26 10.71
C ARG A 136 -15.42 7.28 10.13
N ILE A 137 -14.80 7.00 8.96
CA ILE A 137 -13.85 7.91 8.33
C ILE A 137 -14.51 9.19 7.82
N SER A 138 -15.76 9.13 7.38
CA SER A 138 -16.51 10.30 6.93
C SER A 138 -16.81 11.30 8.06
N ARG A 139 -16.89 10.81 9.31
CA ARG A 139 -17.15 11.63 10.51
C ARG A 139 -15.88 12.09 11.20
N ASN A 140 -14.82 11.26 11.17
CA ASN A 140 -13.58 11.52 11.90
C ASN A 140 -12.38 10.93 11.14
N PHE A 141 -11.64 11.79 10.46
CA PHE A 141 -10.41 11.38 9.80
C PHE A 141 -9.35 10.98 10.83
N GLN A 142 -8.77 9.80 10.65
CA GLN A 142 -7.64 9.33 11.44
C GLN A 142 -6.60 8.69 10.53
N LEU A 143 -5.33 9.13 10.66
CA LEU A 143 -4.23 8.54 9.90
C LEU A 143 -4.09 7.06 10.25
N GLY A 144 -4.02 6.19 9.24
CA GLY A 144 -4.10 4.73 9.39
C GLY A 144 -5.53 4.21 9.24
N GLY A 145 -6.54 4.83 9.88
CA GLY A 145 -7.95 4.48 9.72
C GLY A 145 -8.46 4.67 8.29
N HIS A 146 -7.96 5.68 7.59
CA HIS A 146 -8.31 5.93 6.18
C HIS A 146 -7.97 4.74 5.26
N LYS A 147 -6.93 3.97 5.57
CA LYS A 147 -6.58 2.76 4.79
C LYS A 147 -7.50 1.58 5.09
N ALA A 148 -7.95 1.44 6.33
CA ALA A 148 -8.98 0.45 6.67
C ALA A 148 -10.30 0.79 5.95
N ALA A 149 -10.70 2.06 5.95
CA ALA A 149 -11.85 2.52 5.19
C ALA A 149 -11.68 2.33 3.67
N ALA A 150 -10.47 2.49 3.12
CA ALA A 150 -10.20 2.23 1.71
C ALA A 150 -10.41 0.75 1.34
N ILE A 151 -10.00 -0.20 2.20
CA ILE A 151 -10.33 -1.62 2.02
C ILE A 151 -11.85 -1.83 2.07
N ALA A 152 -12.52 -1.20 3.03
CA ALA A 152 -13.97 -1.30 3.17
C ALA A 152 -14.72 -0.80 1.92
N MET A 153 -14.30 0.32 1.34
CA MET A 153 -14.85 0.85 0.08
C MET A 153 -14.68 -0.13 -1.10
N VAL A 154 -13.57 -0.87 -1.14
CA VAL A 154 -13.38 -1.91 -2.16
C VAL A 154 -14.33 -3.08 -1.92
N LEU A 155 -14.53 -3.48 -0.65
CA LEU A 155 -15.44 -4.56 -0.27
C LEU A 155 -16.92 -4.25 -0.57
N GLU A 156 -17.31 -2.98 -0.65
CA GLU A 156 -18.64 -2.57 -1.13
C GLU A 156 -18.87 -2.87 -2.61
N LYS A 157 -17.79 -2.92 -3.39
CA LYS A 157 -17.82 -3.14 -4.83
C LYS A 157 -17.45 -4.56 -5.23
N ALA A 158 -16.48 -5.18 -4.57
CA ALA A 158 -15.87 -6.44 -4.96
C ALA A 158 -15.45 -7.26 -3.75
N SER A 159 -15.37 -8.59 -3.90
CA SER A 159 -14.72 -9.44 -2.91
C SER A 159 -13.20 -9.37 -3.04
N ILE A 160 -12.49 -9.60 -1.93
CA ILE A 160 -11.03 -9.61 -1.89
C ILE A 160 -10.57 -10.96 -1.39
N ASP A 161 -9.94 -11.74 -2.27
CA ASP A 161 -9.23 -12.98 -1.95
C ASP A 161 -7.78 -12.64 -1.63
N LEU A 162 -7.29 -12.98 -0.44
CA LEU A 162 -5.92 -12.69 0.00
C LEU A 162 -5.08 -13.97 0.05
N ILE A 163 -3.91 -13.91 -0.58
CA ILE A 163 -2.85 -14.91 -0.43
C ILE A 163 -1.75 -14.28 0.40
N SER A 164 -1.54 -14.76 1.62
CA SER A 164 -0.55 -14.24 2.56
C SER A 164 -0.05 -15.33 3.52
N GLU A 165 0.92 -14.98 4.36
CA GLU A 165 1.39 -15.82 5.47
C GLU A 165 0.59 -15.63 6.76
N MET A 166 -0.43 -14.75 6.75
CA MET A 166 -1.29 -14.52 7.91
C MET A 166 -2.24 -15.71 8.13
N ASP A 167 -2.61 -15.91 9.39
CA ASP A 167 -3.59 -16.91 9.79
C ASP A 167 -4.95 -16.70 9.09
N ASP A 168 -5.53 -17.79 8.58
CA ASP A 168 -6.77 -17.76 7.82
C ASP A 168 -7.96 -17.18 8.60
N ASP A 169 -8.12 -17.54 9.87
CA ASP A 169 -9.22 -17.04 10.70
C ASP A 169 -9.02 -15.57 11.03
N PHE A 170 -7.76 -15.14 11.16
CA PHE A 170 -7.43 -13.73 11.30
C PHE A 170 -7.77 -12.93 10.04
N VAL A 171 -7.47 -13.45 8.85
CA VAL A 171 -7.83 -12.83 7.56
C VAL A 171 -9.34 -12.68 7.42
N ARG A 172 -10.13 -13.72 7.81
CA ARG A 172 -11.61 -13.64 7.78
C ARG A 172 -12.14 -12.58 8.75
N ARG A 173 -11.52 -12.42 9.92
CA ARG A 173 -11.93 -11.39 10.91
C ARG A 173 -11.79 -9.96 10.40
N ILE A 174 -10.95 -9.73 9.41
CA ILE A 174 -10.76 -8.42 8.76
C ILE A 174 -11.50 -8.31 7.43
N PHE A 175 -12.53 -9.13 7.23
CA PHE A 175 -13.46 -9.12 6.07
C PHE A 175 -12.82 -9.56 4.74
N LEU A 176 -11.65 -10.21 4.76
CA LEU A 176 -10.99 -10.75 3.58
C LEU A 176 -11.13 -12.27 3.52
N GLU A 177 -11.04 -12.83 2.31
CA GLU A 177 -11.13 -14.27 2.11
C GLU A 177 -9.74 -14.87 1.89
N PRO A 178 -9.22 -15.69 2.81
CA PRO A 178 -7.91 -16.30 2.64
C PRO A 178 -7.92 -17.35 1.54
N LYS A 179 -6.86 -17.43 0.77
CA LYS A 179 -6.64 -18.46 -0.25
C LYS A 179 -5.25 -19.08 -0.11
N PRO A 180 -5.13 -20.39 -0.27
CA PRO A 180 -3.85 -21.07 -0.10
C PRO A 180 -2.86 -20.79 -1.24
N SER A 181 -3.34 -20.35 -2.41
CA SER A 181 -2.50 -20.00 -3.56
C SER A 181 -3.25 -19.15 -4.58
N ALA A 182 -2.49 -18.48 -5.45
CA ALA A 182 -3.05 -17.74 -6.57
C ALA A 182 -3.87 -18.64 -7.51
N GLN A 183 -3.42 -19.87 -7.74
CA GLN A 183 -4.17 -20.83 -8.58
C GLN A 183 -5.50 -21.20 -7.94
N ALA A 184 -5.53 -21.47 -6.63
CA ALA A 184 -6.78 -21.80 -5.93
C ALA A 184 -7.79 -20.63 -5.95
N ALA A 185 -7.30 -19.40 -5.81
CA ALA A 185 -8.12 -18.20 -5.92
C ALA A 185 -8.67 -18.02 -7.36
N LEU A 186 -7.83 -18.23 -8.37
CA LEU A 186 -8.23 -18.15 -9.77
C LEU A 186 -9.27 -19.22 -10.13
N ASP A 187 -9.07 -20.46 -9.69
CA ASP A 187 -10.02 -21.56 -9.88
C ASP A 187 -11.36 -21.26 -9.20
N ALA A 188 -11.34 -20.66 -8.01
CA ALA A 188 -12.55 -20.20 -7.33
C ALA A 188 -13.28 -19.10 -8.10
N ALA A 189 -12.52 -18.16 -8.65
CA ALA A 189 -13.08 -17.09 -9.49
C ALA A 189 -13.73 -17.66 -10.77
N PHE A 190 -13.08 -18.59 -11.47
CA PHE A 190 -13.67 -19.24 -12.64
C PHE A 190 -14.90 -20.09 -12.31
N ARG A 191 -14.94 -20.73 -11.14
CA ARG A 191 -16.17 -21.41 -10.68
C ARG A 191 -17.32 -20.41 -10.44
N LYS A 192 -17.00 -19.24 -9.91
CA LYS A 192 -17.99 -18.18 -9.58
C LYS A 192 -18.51 -17.47 -10.83
N TYR A 193 -17.62 -17.12 -11.76
CA TYR A 193 -17.94 -16.24 -12.89
C TYR A 193 -18.03 -16.97 -14.23
N GLY A 194 -17.70 -18.24 -14.27
CA GLY A 194 -17.66 -19.05 -15.49
C GLY A 194 -16.32 -18.98 -16.24
N PRO A 195 -16.13 -19.89 -17.22
CA PRO A 195 -14.84 -20.06 -17.92
C PRO A 195 -14.49 -18.87 -18.84
N SER A 196 -15.45 -18.04 -19.18
CA SER A 196 -15.27 -16.84 -20.02
C SER A 196 -14.99 -15.57 -19.21
N ALA A 197 -14.76 -15.68 -17.91
CA ALA A 197 -14.43 -14.53 -17.06
C ALA A 197 -13.15 -13.84 -17.55
N THR A 198 -13.19 -12.51 -17.64
CA THR A 198 -12.01 -11.71 -17.97
C THR A 198 -11.13 -11.54 -16.73
N VAL A 199 -9.84 -11.85 -16.87
CA VAL A 199 -8.83 -11.69 -15.83
C VAL A 199 -7.83 -10.62 -16.24
N LEU A 200 -7.62 -9.61 -15.39
CA LEU A 200 -6.55 -8.63 -15.53
C LEU A 200 -5.43 -8.95 -14.56
N ALA A 201 -4.25 -9.29 -15.07
CA ALA A 201 -3.06 -9.47 -14.26
C ALA A 201 -2.32 -8.13 -14.07
N MET A 202 -2.02 -7.79 -12.82
CA MET A 202 -1.27 -6.57 -12.44
C MET A 202 -0.02 -6.96 -11.65
N PRO A 203 1.09 -7.41 -12.31
CA PRO A 203 2.30 -7.89 -11.63
C PRO A 203 2.94 -6.85 -10.70
N HIS A 204 2.76 -5.58 -11.03
CA HIS A 204 3.23 -4.44 -10.24
C HIS A 204 2.04 -3.62 -9.72
N GLY A 205 1.05 -4.28 -9.09
CA GLY A 205 -0.21 -3.67 -8.67
C GLY A 205 -0.06 -2.40 -7.83
N GLY A 206 0.94 -2.34 -6.97
CA GLY A 206 1.23 -1.14 -6.16
C GLY A 206 1.73 0.08 -6.95
N SER A 207 2.16 -0.08 -8.20
CA SER A 207 2.66 0.99 -9.08
C SER A 207 1.92 1.11 -10.41
N THR A 208 0.88 0.29 -10.61
CA THR A 208 0.08 0.28 -11.85
C THR A 208 -1.30 0.85 -11.56
N LEU A 209 -1.62 2.00 -12.12
CA LEU A 209 -2.96 2.57 -12.07
C LEU A 209 -3.68 2.26 -13.40
N PRO A 210 -4.66 1.34 -13.42
CA PRO A 210 -5.44 1.07 -14.62
C PRO A 210 -6.42 2.21 -14.88
N TYR A 211 -6.59 2.56 -16.15
CA TYR A 211 -7.60 3.51 -16.60
C TYR A 211 -8.30 2.98 -17.84
N LEU A 212 -9.58 3.31 -17.97
CA LEU A 212 -10.30 3.09 -19.22
C LEU A 212 -9.88 4.19 -20.19
N GLN A 213 -9.31 3.79 -21.32
CA GLN A 213 -9.14 4.74 -22.40
C GLN A 213 -10.54 4.98 -22.97
N ASP A 214 -11.09 6.17 -22.75
CA ASP A 214 -12.29 6.61 -23.46
C ASP A 214 -12.01 6.46 -24.95
N ALA A 215 -12.90 5.79 -25.66
CA ALA A 215 -12.88 5.84 -27.12
C ALA A 215 -12.97 7.32 -27.47
N GLY A 216 -11.81 7.92 -27.77
CA GLY A 216 -11.73 9.34 -28.12
C GLY A 216 -12.73 9.66 -29.23
N PRO A 217 -13.17 10.91 -29.34
CA PRO A 217 -14.09 11.28 -30.44
C PRO A 217 -13.49 10.79 -31.74
N ASP A 218 -14.30 10.03 -32.49
CA ASP A 218 -13.96 9.47 -33.80
C ASP A 218 -13.48 10.59 -34.70
N HIS A 219 -12.17 10.76 -34.89
CA HIS A 219 -11.54 11.70 -35.81
C HIS A 219 -11.61 11.23 -37.25
N SER A 220 -12.39 10.18 -37.57
CA SER A 220 -12.61 9.70 -38.93
C SER A 220 -13.70 10.47 -39.71
N ARG A 221 -14.19 11.61 -39.18
CA ARG A 221 -15.12 12.51 -39.89
C ARG A 221 -14.49 13.87 -40.11
N THR A 222 -13.56 13.93 -41.04
CA THR A 222 -13.26 15.12 -41.86
C THR A 222 -12.92 14.70 -43.28
#